data_04f820fb08e1c715d7bcc023b3fa4630
#
_entry.id   04f820fb08e1c715d7bcc023b3fa4630
#
_cell.length_a   1.000
_cell.length_b   1.000
_cell.length_c   1.000
_cell.angle_alpha   90.00
_cell.angle_beta   90.00
_cell.angle_gamma   90.00
#
_symmetry.space_group_name_H-M   'P 1'
#
loop_
_entity.id
_entity.type
_entity.pdbx_description
1 polymer ?
#
loop_
_entity_poly.entity_id
_entity_poly.type
_entity_poly.pdbx_seq_one_letter_code
_entity_poly.pdbx_strand_id
1 'polypeptide(L)'
;MIIETKYNQTTISNEVSLKGVGLHTGKEVDLTFSPSEANTGYIFKRTDLEGHPTIKADIGYVSSTDRGTCLKNDNVIIQTCEHVLASLVGLEIDNVLIKLNASEPPIMDGSSKYFVEALEKAGIKKLNKKRKEYVVNKVISYKDEKSGSDITVIPSENYSLTTMVDFGTKILGTQNASIESLSDFKNDISKCRTFSFLHEIEMLLNKGLIKGGDLNNAIVYVDKPLSKPTMEKLRKAFNKDKIKVKSNGILDNLNLHYPNEAARHKLLDVIGDLALIGTKIRGKVIANKPGHYVNTCLLYTSDAADDWS
;
A
#
# COMPACT_ATOMS: atom_id res chain seq x y z
N MET A 1 -11.70 -7.47 -19.86
CA MET A 1 -13.18 -7.69 -19.96
C MET A 1 -13.77 -7.83 -18.57
N ILE A 2 -14.81 -7.06 -18.25
CA ILE A 2 -15.52 -7.15 -16.96
C ILE A 2 -16.62 -8.20 -17.07
N ILE A 3 -16.65 -9.15 -16.11
CA ILE A 3 -17.67 -10.19 -16.02
C ILE A 3 -18.32 -10.18 -14.64
N GLU A 4 -19.59 -10.58 -14.59
CA GLU A 4 -20.29 -10.87 -13.34
C GLU A 4 -19.94 -12.28 -12.85
N THR A 5 -19.62 -12.42 -11.57
CA THR A 5 -19.25 -13.70 -10.97
C THR A 5 -20.42 -14.36 -10.23
N LYS A 6 -20.26 -15.61 -9.80
CA LYS A 6 -21.22 -16.28 -8.91
C LYS A 6 -21.20 -15.74 -7.48
N TYR A 7 -20.15 -15.02 -7.07
CA TYR A 7 -19.97 -14.50 -5.72
C TYR A 7 -20.72 -13.19 -5.53
N ASN A 8 -21.18 -12.95 -4.32
CA ASN A 8 -21.78 -11.67 -3.96
C ASN A 8 -20.69 -10.67 -3.51
N GLN A 9 -20.96 -9.40 -3.73
CA GLN A 9 -20.16 -8.32 -3.15
C GLN A 9 -20.23 -8.35 -1.63
N THR A 10 -19.20 -7.79 -1.00
CA THR A 10 -19.03 -7.74 0.45
C THR A 10 -18.84 -6.30 0.93
N THR A 11 -19.18 -6.09 2.19
CA THR A 11 -18.82 -4.91 3.00
C THR A 11 -18.54 -5.36 4.43
N ILE A 12 -18.14 -4.46 5.32
CA ILE A 12 -18.01 -4.76 6.75
C ILE A 12 -19.38 -4.77 7.45
N SER A 13 -19.51 -5.53 8.54
CA SER A 13 -20.75 -5.63 9.31
C SER A 13 -20.95 -4.45 10.25
N ASN A 14 -19.88 -3.98 10.88
CA ASN A 14 -19.90 -2.93 11.88
C ASN A 14 -18.84 -1.87 11.56
N GLU A 15 -19.06 -0.66 12.06
CA GLU A 15 -18.06 0.41 12.01
C GLU A 15 -16.89 0.07 12.94
N VAL A 16 -15.67 0.39 12.53
CA VAL A 16 -14.45 0.21 13.32
C VAL A 16 -13.48 1.34 13.09
N SER A 17 -12.83 1.80 14.16
CA SER A 17 -11.90 2.94 14.11
C SER A 17 -10.51 2.56 14.59
N LEU A 18 -9.52 3.26 14.02
CA LEU A 18 -8.11 3.20 14.38
C LEU A 18 -7.60 4.63 14.61
N LYS A 19 -6.63 4.77 15.50
CA LYS A 19 -5.92 6.03 15.75
C LYS A 19 -4.44 5.84 15.54
N GLY A 20 -3.78 6.84 15.00
CA GLY A 20 -2.35 6.85 14.81
C GLY A 20 -1.85 8.16 14.22
N VAL A 21 -0.67 8.14 13.61
CA VAL A 21 -0.02 9.34 13.05
C VAL A 21 0.27 9.12 11.57
N GLY A 22 0.02 10.13 10.75
CA GLY A 22 0.39 10.11 9.32
C GLY A 22 1.91 10.18 9.14
N LEU A 23 2.47 9.34 8.27
CA LEU A 23 3.92 9.20 8.07
C LEU A 23 4.58 10.52 7.64
N HIS A 24 4.02 11.18 6.65
CA HIS A 24 4.59 12.39 6.06
C HIS A 24 4.08 13.65 6.76
N THR A 25 2.83 13.66 7.16
CA THR A 25 2.19 14.83 7.77
C THR A 25 2.53 15.00 9.26
N GLY A 26 2.79 13.91 9.98
CA GLY A 26 2.97 13.89 11.43
C GLY A 26 1.71 14.26 12.21
N LYS A 27 0.56 14.32 11.55
CA LYS A 27 -0.73 14.64 12.19
C LYS A 27 -1.32 13.41 12.84
N GLU A 28 -1.96 13.59 13.99
CA GLU A 28 -2.83 12.57 14.56
C GLU A 28 -4.04 12.32 13.64
N VAL A 29 -4.36 11.07 13.44
CA VAL A 29 -5.39 10.64 12.50
C VAL A 29 -6.32 9.63 13.16
N ASP A 30 -7.61 9.96 13.11
CA ASP A 30 -8.69 9.00 13.32
C ASP A 30 -9.14 8.48 11.95
N LEU A 31 -8.96 7.19 11.72
CA LEU A 31 -9.46 6.49 10.54
C LEU A 31 -10.61 5.58 10.95
N THR A 32 -11.74 5.70 10.28
CA THR A 32 -12.92 4.88 10.54
C THR A 32 -13.39 4.19 9.27
N PHE A 33 -13.46 2.88 9.30
CA PHE A 33 -14.13 2.08 8.27
C PHE A 33 -15.61 1.96 8.62
N SER A 34 -16.48 2.24 7.66
CA SER A 34 -17.94 2.13 7.79
C SER A 34 -18.53 1.27 6.69
N PRO A 35 -19.58 0.49 6.96
CA PRO A 35 -20.29 -0.27 5.93
C PRO A 35 -20.73 0.62 4.79
N SER A 36 -20.75 0.08 3.58
CA SER A 36 -21.20 0.77 2.37
C SER A 36 -22.15 -0.10 1.56
N GLU A 37 -22.97 0.55 0.73
CA GLU A 37 -23.88 -0.13 -0.19
C GLU A 37 -23.13 -0.83 -1.33
N ALA A 38 -23.80 -1.76 -1.99
CA ALA A 38 -23.24 -2.43 -3.16
C ALA A 38 -22.95 -1.44 -4.30
N ASN A 39 -21.89 -1.71 -5.05
CA ASN A 39 -21.38 -0.91 -6.18
C ASN A 39 -20.81 0.46 -5.80
N THR A 40 -20.53 0.71 -4.50
CA THR A 40 -19.87 1.95 -4.08
C THR A 40 -18.35 1.89 -4.23
N GLY A 41 -17.78 0.69 -4.13
CA GLY A 41 -16.32 0.53 -4.07
C GLY A 41 -15.72 1.12 -2.79
N TYR A 42 -14.50 1.63 -2.89
CA TYR A 42 -13.80 2.28 -1.77
C TYR A 42 -13.92 3.79 -1.91
N ILE A 43 -14.48 4.44 -0.90
CA ILE A 43 -14.69 5.89 -0.86
C ILE A 43 -14.00 6.46 0.36
N PHE A 44 -13.07 7.39 0.17
CA PHE A 44 -12.50 8.20 1.24
C PHE A 44 -13.37 9.41 1.52
N LYS A 45 -13.57 9.73 2.79
CA LYS A 45 -14.32 10.91 3.26
C LYS A 45 -13.46 11.73 4.23
N ARG A 46 -13.24 13.01 3.91
CA ARG A 46 -12.49 13.95 4.75
C ARG A 46 -13.44 14.61 5.74
N THR A 47 -13.38 14.16 6.99
CA THR A 47 -14.27 14.65 8.06
C THR A 47 -13.80 15.95 8.70
N ASP A 48 -12.58 16.37 8.43
CA ASP A 48 -11.97 17.62 8.88
C ASP A 48 -12.20 18.79 7.92
N LEU A 49 -12.73 18.55 6.71
CA LEU A 49 -13.04 19.57 5.73
C LEU A 49 -14.53 19.93 5.77
N GLU A 50 -14.84 21.19 5.48
CA GLU A 50 -16.22 21.67 5.39
C GLU A 50 -17.00 20.87 4.33
N GLY A 51 -18.23 20.49 4.65
CA GLY A 51 -19.08 19.66 3.79
C GLY A 51 -18.68 18.18 3.77
N HIS A 52 -17.60 17.80 4.46
CA HIS A 52 -17.11 16.42 4.53
C HIS A 52 -17.02 15.75 3.15
N PRO A 53 -16.27 16.34 2.20
CA PRO A 53 -16.20 15.86 0.84
C PRO A 53 -15.61 14.47 0.73
N THR A 54 -15.94 13.79 -0.37
CA THR A 54 -15.50 12.44 -0.65
C THR A 54 -14.66 12.36 -1.92
N ILE A 55 -13.82 11.32 -1.99
CA ILE A 55 -13.08 10.94 -3.19
C ILE A 55 -13.10 9.42 -3.32
N LYS A 56 -13.41 8.93 -4.51
CA LYS A 56 -13.36 7.50 -4.81
C LYS A 56 -11.90 7.05 -4.95
N ALA A 57 -11.58 5.87 -4.46
CA ALA A 57 -10.30 5.23 -4.77
C ALA A 57 -10.34 4.70 -6.20
N ASP A 58 -9.90 5.54 -7.12
CA ASP A 58 -9.99 5.32 -8.55
C ASP A 58 -8.76 5.90 -9.23
N ILE A 59 -8.28 5.23 -10.27
CA ILE A 59 -7.06 5.61 -10.99
C ILE A 59 -7.14 7.04 -11.55
N GLY A 60 -8.33 7.50 -11.96
CA GLY A 60 -8.56 8.85 -12.49
C GLY A 60 -8.27 9.98 -11.49
N TYR A 61 -8.15 9.66 -10.21
CA TYR A 61 -7.82 10.64 -9.16
C TYR A 61 -6.37 10.59 -8.69
N VAL A 62 -5.52 9.71 -9.24
CA VAL A 62 -4.10 9.68 -8.88
C VAL A 62 -3.43 10.97 -9.32
N SER A 63 -2.83 11.68 -8.37
CA SER A 63 -2.17 12.97 -8.61
C SER A 63 -0.66 12.94 -8.41
N SER A 64 -0.15 12.02 -7.60
CA SER A 64 1.28 11.80 -7.37
C SER A 64 1.51 10.37 -6.90
N THR A 65 2.69 9.86 -7.22
CA THR A 65 3.18 8.55 -6.80
C THR A 65 4.53 8.66 -6.08
N ASP A 66 4.88 9.87 -5.66
CA ASP A 66 6.10 10.13 -4.91
C ASP A 66 5.95 9.60 -3.48
N ARG A 67 6.66 8.51 -3.14
CA ARG A 67 6.73 7.88 -1.81
C ARG A 67 5.44 7.27 -1.28
N GLY A 68 4.42 7.13 -2.11
CA GLY A 68 3.10 6.61 -1.80
C GLY A 68 2.11 7.09 -2.84
N THR A 69 0.99 6.42 -2.94
CA THR A 69 -0.07 6.78 -3.89
C THR A 69 -0.96 7.87 -3.31
N CYS A 70 -1.05 8.98 -4.02
CA CYS A 70 -1.84 10.16 -3.65
C CYS A 70 -3.04 10.32 -4.58
N LEU A 71 -4.24 10.40 -4.00
CA LEU A 71 -5.47 10.74 -4.69
C LEU A 71 -5.80 12.20 -4.46
N LYS A 72 -6.26 12.89 -5.51
CA LYS A 72 -6.69 14.29 -5.43
C LYS A 72 -7.90 14.55 -6.31
N ASN A 73 -8.89 15.24 -5.74
CA ASN A 73 -10.02 15.80 -6.46
C ASN A 73 -10.35 17.16 -5.81
N ASP A 74 -10.21 18.25 -6.57
CA ASP A 74 -10.33 19.62 -6.07
C ASP A 74 -9.47 19.86 -4.81
N ASN A 75 -10.11 20.13 -3.67
CA ASN A 75 -9.49 20.36 -2.38
C ASN A 75 -9.30 19.08 -1.53
N VAL A 76 -9.81 17.94 -2.00
CA VAL A 76 -9.68 16.65 -1.30
C VAL A 76 -8.39 15.98 -1.70
N ILE A 77 -7.56 15.70 -0.71
CA ILE A 77 -6.29 15.00 -0.90
C ILE A 77 -6.25 13.82 0.08
N ILE A 78 -5.89 12.63 -0.43
CA ILE A 78 -5.59 11.43 0.35
C ILE A 78 -4.21 10.94 -0.08
N GLN A 79 -3.27 10.91 0.85
CA GLN A 79 -1.88 10.46 0.63
C GLN A 79 -1.70 9.06 1.19
N THR A 80 -0.74 8.29 0.66
CA THR A 80 -0.31 6.99 1.23
C THR A 80 -1.51 6.06 1.46
N CYS A 81 -2.38 5.93 0.46
CA CYS A 81 -3.61 5.14 0.58
C CYS A 81 -3.42 3.64 0.34
N GLU A 82 -2.29 3.22 -0.23
CA GLU A 82 -2.00 1.87 -0.70
C GLU A 82 -2.11 0.79 0.40
N HIS A 83 -1.65 1.06 1.63
CA HIS A 83 -1.71 0.06 2.72
C HIS A 83 -3.15 -0.21 3.16
N VAL A 84 -3.99 0.83 3.19
CA VAL A 84 -5.42 0.70 3.48
C VAL A 84 -6.13 -0.07 2.37
N LEU A 85 -5.87 0.30 1.10
CA LEU A 85 -6.47 -0.37 -0.05
C LEU A 85 -6.03 -1.84 -0.14
N ALA A 86 -4.75 -2.14 0.12
CA ALA A 86 -4.24 -3.52 0.17
C ALA A 86 -4.97 -4.37 1.21
N SER A 87 -5.28 -3.81 2.39
CA SER A 87 -6.02 -4.53 3.43
C SER A 87 -7.44 -4.90 3.00
N LEU A 88 -8.12 -4.01 2.27
CA LEU A 88 -9.47 -4.23 1.76
C LEU A 88 -9.49 -5.30 0.66
N VAL A 89 -8.57 -5.18 -0.31
CA VAL A 89 -8.42 -6.18 -1.39
C VAL A 89 -8.04 -7.54 -0.81
N GLY A 90 -7.07 -7.57 0.09
CA GLY A 90 -6.57 -8.80 0.71
C GLY A 90 -7.62 -9.55 1.53
N LEU A 91 -8.59 -8.85 2.10
CA LEU A 91 -9.76 -9.43 2.78
C LEU A 91 -10.97 -9.60 1.87
N GLU A 92 -10.82 -9.34 0.57
CA GLU A 92 -11.90 -9.43 -0.43
C GLU A 92 -13.15 -8.62 -0.06
N ILE A 93 -12.97 -7.45 0.55
CA ILE A 93 -14.03 -6.50 0.85
C ILE A 93 -14.22 -5.61 -0.37
N ASP A 94 -15.43 -5.52 -0.92
CA ASP A 94 -15.69 -4.80 -2.16
C ASP A 94 -16.13 -3.35 -1.95
N ASN A 95 -16.79 -3.04 -0.82
CA ASN A 95 -17.43 -1.74 -0.59
C ASN A 95 -17.20 -1.26 0.85
N VAL A 96 -16.57 -0.10 1.01
CA VAL A 96 -16.31 0.52 2.33
C VAL A 96 -16.22 2.03 2.21
N LEU A 97 -16.82 2.75 3.17
CA LEU A 97 -16.57 4.17 3.37
C LEU A 97 -15.45 4.33 4.40
N ILE A 98 -14.38 5.03 4.01
CA ILE A 98 -13.16 5.26 4.80
C ILE A 98 -13.15 6.72 5.23
N LYS A 99 -13.47 6.99 6.49
CA LYS A 99 -13.54 8.35 7.04
C LYS A 99 -12.18 8.72 7.65
N LEU A 100 -11.68 9.92 7.36
CA LEU A 100 -10.41 10.45 7.85
C LEU A 100 -10.57 11.89 8.31
N ASN A 101 -9.98 12.24 9.46
CA ASN A 101 -9.86 13.62 9.91
C ASN A 101 -8.55 14.31 9.50
N ALA A 102 -7.83 13.73 8.54
CA ALA A 102 -6.58 14.25 7.96
C ALA A 102 -6.41 13.80 6.52
N SER A 103 -5.38 14.32 5.82
CA SER A 103 -5.09 13.97 4.42
C SER A 103 -4.34 12.65 4.23
N GLU A 104 -3.97 11.97 5.29
CA GLU A 104 -3.15 10.77 5.22
C GLU A 104 -3.65 9.75 6.24
N PRO A 105 -3.86 8.46 5.88
CA PRO A 105 -4.13 7.40 6.83
C PRO A 105 -3.00 7.27 7.87
N PRO A 106 -3.29 6.73 9.07
CA PRO A 106 -2.24 6.48 10.05
C PRO A 106 -1.29 5.40 9.53
N ILE A 107 0.01 5.62 9.68
CA ILE A 107 1.04 4.67 9.19
C ILE A 107 1.07 3.37 10.02
N MET A 108 0.63 3.42 11.26
CA MET A 108 0.68 2.31 12.21
C MET A 108 2.12 1.79 12.40
N ASP A 109 2.36 0.51 12.15
CA ASP A 109 3.71 -0.08 12.17
C ASP A 109 4.39 -0.12 10.79
N GLY A 110 3.79 0.56 9.78
CA GLY A 110 4.28 0.56 8.41
C GLY A 110 3.80 -0.62 7.57
N SER A 111 2.85 -1.40 8.06
CA SER A 111 2.23 -2.53 7.36
C SER A 111 0.71 -2.36 7.23
N SER A 112 0.02 -3.36 6.66
CA SER A 112 -1.45 -3.41 6.64
C SER A 112 -2.05 -4.18 7.82
N LYS A 113 -1.23 -4.70 8.74
CA LYS A 113 -1.65 -5.60 9.82
C LYS A 113 -2.81 -5.03 10.64
N TYR A 114 -2.67 -3.82 11.13
CA TYR A 114 -3.68 -3.22 12.02
C TYR A 114 -4.99 -2.91 11.30
N PHE A 115 -4.93 -2.58 10.01
CA PHE A 115 -6.14 -2.42 9.19
C PHE A 115 -6.84 -3.76 9.01
N VAL A 116 -6.11 -4.83 8.72
CA VAL A 116 -6.64 -6.19 8.61
C VAL A 116 -7.31 -6.62 9.92
N GLU A 117 -6.63 -6.46 11.07
CA GLU A 117 -7.17 -6.81 12.39
C GLU A 117 -8.46 -6.03 12.72
N ALA A 118 -8.51 -4.73 12.40
CA ALA A 118 -9.69 -3.90 12.59
C ALA A 118 -10.86 -4.35 11.71
N LEU A 119 -10.60 -4.59 10.41
CA LEU A 119 -11.61 -5.04 9.45
C LEU A 119 -12.17 -6.43 9.80
N GLU A 120 -11.32 -7.34 10.28
CA GLU A 120 -11.79 -8.65 10.77
C GLU A 120 -12.67 -8.50 12.01
N LYS A 121 -12.28 -7.63 12.97
CA LYS A 121 -13.10 -7.32 14.14
C LYS A 121 -14.46 -6.71 13.77
N ALA A 122 -14.49 -5.90 12.71
CA ALA A 122 -15.74 -5.34 12.18
C ALA A 122 -16.66 -6.43 11.59
N GLY A 123 -16.09 -7.56 11.20
CA GLY A 123 -16.79 -8.66 10.51
C GLY A 123 -17.11 -8.30 9.05
N ILE A 124 -17.24 -9.31 8.22
CA ILE A 124 -17.55 -9.16 6.78
C ILE A 124 -18.94 -9.70 6.51
N LYS A 125 -19.79 -8.94 5.83
CA LYS A 125 -21.12 -9.37 5.39
C LYS A 125 -21.26 -9.34 3.88
N LYS A 126 -22.03 -10.27 3.33
CA LYS A 126 -22.39 -10.31 1.92
C LYS A 126 -23.53 -9.33 1.63
N LEU A 127 -23.45 -8.68 0.48
CA LEU A 127 -24.48 -7.81 -0.07
C LEU A 127 -25.32 -8.57 -1.12
N ASN A 128 -26.51 -8.07 -1.40
CA ASN A 128 -27.41 -8.70 -2.38
C ASN A 128 -27.13 -8.17 -3.82
N LYS A 129 -25.87 -8.22 -4.23
CA LYS A 129 -25.43 -7.90 -5.60
C LYS A 129 -24.24 -8.77 -5.95
N LYS A 130 -24.16 -9.19 -7.21
CA LYS A 130 -23.03 -9.98 -7.70
C LYS A 130 -21.77 -9.13 -7.82
N ARG A 131 -20.62 -9.76 -7.51
CA ARG A 131 -19.29 -9.17 -7.70
C ARG A 131 -18.96 -9.17 -9.19
N LYS A 132 -18.37 -8.09 -9.65
CA LYS A 132 -17.74 -8.02 -10.97
C LYS A 132 -16.23 -8.26 -10.81
N GLU A 133 -15.63 -8.87 -11.82
CA GLU A 133 -14.18 -9.05 -11.91
C GLU A 133 -13.69 -8.63 -13.28
N TYR A 134 -12.52 -8.00 -13.32
CA TYR A 134 -11.80 -7.77 -14.57
C TYR A 134 -11.00 -9.02 -14.91
N VAL A 135 -11.43 -9.74 -15.94
CA VAL A 135 -10.75 -10.92 -16.44
C VAL A 135 -9.74 -10.51 -17.50
N VAL A 136 -8.48 -10.78 -17.21
CA VAL A 136 -7.38 -10.54 -18.15
C VAL A 136 -7.43 -11.61 -19.23
N ASN A 137 -7.68 -11.21 -20.47
CA ASN A 137 -7.80 -12.11 -21.64
C ASN A 137 -6.62 -11.98 -22.61
N LYS A 138 -5.79 -10.95 -22.45
CA LYS A 138 -4.53 -10.72 -23.20
C LYS A 138 -3.44 -10.26 -22.24
N VAL A 139 -2.18 -10.34 -22.66
CA VAL A 139 -1.08 -9.79 -21.88
C VAL A 139 -1.15 -8.27 -21.89
N ILE A 140 -1.10 -7.67 -20.70
CA ILE A 140 -1.03 -6.23 -20.51
C ILE A 140 0.27 -5.93 -19.77
N SER A 141 1.09 -5.00 -20.24
CA SER A 141 2.36 -4.68 -19.59
C SER A 141 2.68 -3.20 -19.67
N TYR A 142 3.38 -2.73 -18.66
CA TYR A 142 4.00 -1.41 -18.63
C TYR A 142 5.44 -1.52 -18.19
N LYS A 143 6.35 -0.83 -18.89
CA LYS A 143 7.78 -0.77 -18.57
C LYS A 143 8.22 0.68 -18.50
N ASP A 144 8.93 1.05 -17.44
CA ASP A 144 9.61 2.33 -17.32
C ASP A 144 11.09 2.16 -17.65
N GLU A 145 11.51 2.67 -18.81
CA GLU A 145 12.88 2.56 -19.29
C GLU A 145 13.90 3.31 -18.39
N LYS A 146 13.45 4.31 -17.63
CA LYS A 146 14.34 5.09 -16.75
C LYS A 146 14.74 4.33 -15.50
N SER A 147 13.79 3.70 -14.84
CA SER A 147 14.03 2.91 -13.62
C SER A 147 14.38 1.45 -13.91
N GLY A 148 14.05 0.96 -15.11
CA GLY A 148 14.10 -0.45 -15.45
C GLY A 148 13.05 -1.28 -14.72
N SER A 149 12.01 -0.63 -14.20
CA SER A 149 10.87 -1.29 -13.55
C SER A 149 9.85 -1.72 -14.58
N ASP A 150 9.24 -2.87 -14.39
CA ASP A 150 8.16 -3.35 -15.26
C ASP A 150 7.09 -4.10 -14.45
N ILE A 151 5.89 -4.07 -14.97
CA ILE A 151 4.75 -4.81 -14.46
C ILE A 151 3.95 -5.40 -15.61
N THR A 152 3.63 -6.67 -15.52
CA THR A 152 2.91 -7.42 -16.54
C THR A 152 1.78 -8.21 -15.90
N VAL A 153 0.60 -8.18 -16.53
CA VAL A 153 -0.53 -9.02 -16.15
C VAL A 153 -0.83 -9.97 -17.30
N ILE A 154 -0.88 -11.25 -16.99
CA ILE A 154 -1.15 -12.32 -17.97
C ILE A 154 -2.45 -13.04 -17.63
N PRO A 155 -3.15 -13.62 -18.64
CA PRO A 155 -4.34 -14.43 -18.42
C PRO A 155 -4.08 -15.55 -17.41
N SER A 156 -5.00 -15.72 -16.46
CA SER A 156 -4.98 -16.79 -15.47
C SER A 156 -6.38 -17.00 -14.91
N GLU A 157 -6.70 -18.24 -14.52
CA GLU A 157 -7.97 -18.60 -13.88
C GLU A 157 -8.14 -17.97 -12.50
N ASN A 158 -7.04 -17.73 -11.78
CA ASN A 158 -7.04 -17.17 -10.45
C ASN A 158 -6.15 -15.93 -10.37
N TYR A 159 -6.38 -15.11 -9.36
CA TYR A 159 -5.45 -14.04 -9.01
C TYR A 159 -4.19 -14.63 -8.38
N SER A 160 -3.04 -14.26 -8.91
CA SER A 160 -1.75 -14.49 -8.26
C SER A 160 -0.82 -13.31 -8.54
N LEU A 161 0.16 -13.10 -7.66
CA LEU A 161 1.09 -11.98 -7.78
C LEU A 161 2.49 -12.42 -7.37
N THR A 162 3.47 -12.10 -8.21
CA THR A 162 4.90 -12.26 -7.92
C THR A 162 5.60 -10.91 -8.04
N THR A 163 6.42 -10.58 -7.06
CA THR A 163 7.29 -9.39 -7.09
C THR A 163 8.75 -9.80 -7.00
N MET A 164 9.60 -9.08 -7.71
CA MET A 164 11.06 -9.12 -7.56
C MET A 164 11.56 -7.72 -7.29
N VAL A 165 12.44 -7.56 -6.32
CA VAL A 165 13.06 -6.28 -5.96
C VAL A 165 14.58 -6.40 -6.02
N ASP A 166 15.21 -5.35 -6.54
CA ASP A 166 16.65 -5.18 -6.55
C ASP A 166 16.95 -3.67 -6.55
N PHE A 167 17.49 -3.20 -5.45
CA PHE A 167 17.85 -1.78 -5.27
C PHE A 167 19.34 -1.53 -5.49
N GLY A 168 20.07 -2.50 -6.06
CA GLY A 168 21.51 -2.39 -6.31
C GLY A 168 22.37 -2.33 -5.05
N THR A 169 21.83 -2.68 -3.88
CA THR A 169 22.56 -2.66 -2.60
C THR A 169 22.91 -4.07 -2.15
N LYS A 170 24.15 -4.27 -1.67
CA LYS A 170 24.56 -5.58 -1.15
C LYS A 170 23.77 -6.03 0.09
N ILE A 171 23.23 -5.07 0.84
CA ILE A 171 22.53 -5.33 2.11
C ILE A 171 21.14 -5.90 1.86
N LEU A 172 20.37 -5.34 0.95
CA LEU A 172 19.08 -5.87 0.61
C LEU A 172 19.21 -7.03 -0.40
N GLY A 173 20.13 -6.91 -1.35
CA GLY A 173 20.29 -7.86 -2.45
C GLY A 173 19.07 -7.90 -3.36
N THR A 174 18.95 -8.99 -4.10
CA THR A 174 17.74 -9.31 -4.87
C THR A 174 16.84 -10.19 -4.03
N GLN A 175 15.57 -9.80 -3.90
CA GLN A 175 14.55 -10.56 -3.18
C GLN A 175 13.32 -10.76 -4.06
N ASN A 176 12.58 -11.82 -3.81
CA ASN A 176 11.28 -12.06 -4.42
C ASN A 176 10.25 -12.47 -3.38
N ALA A 177 8.97 -12.28 -3.74
CA ALA A 177 7.84 -12.74 -2.96
C ALA A 177 6.68 -13.08 -3.90
N SER A 178 5.87 -14.06 -3.53
CA SER A 178 4.69 -14.47 -4.30
C SER A 178 3.53 -14.81 -3.39
N ILE A 179 2.32 -14.61 -3.91
CA ILE A 179 1.08 -15.21 -3.40
C ILE A 179 0.38 -15.90 -4.58
N GLU A 180 -0.21 -17.05 -4.32
CA GLU A 180 -1.00 -17.78 -5.31
C GLU A 180 -2.50 -17.46 -5.21
N SER A 181 -2.90 -16.79 -4.12
CA SER A 181 -4.28 -16.36 -3.87
C SER A 181 -4.30 -15.16 -2.93
N LEU A 182 -5.35 -14.32 -3.00
CA LEU A 182 -5.57 -13.26 -2.01
C LEU A 182 -5.80 -13.81 -0.59
N SER A 183 -6.20 -15.08 -0.43
CA SER A 183 -6.30 -15.73 0.88
C SER A 183 -4.97 -15.79 1.65
N ASP A 184 -3.84 -15.73 0.94
CA ASP A 184 -2.51 -15.76 1.53
C ASP A 184 -2.11 -14.38 2.12
N PHE A 185 -2.80 -13.31 1.67
CA PHE A 185 -2.47 -11.93 2.05
C PHE A 185 -2.40 -11.72 3.56
N LYS A 186 -3.42 -12.17 4.27
CA LYS A 186 -3.52 -11.98 5.72
C LYS A 186 -2.30 -12.53 6.48
N ASN A 187 -1.92 -13.77 6.18
CA ASN A 187 -0.89 -14.49 6.93
C ASN A 187 0.53 -14.14 6.47
N ASP A 188 0.70 -13.94 5.16
CA ASP A 188 2.02 -13.88 4.55
C ASP A 188 2.46 -12.47 4.19
N ILE A 189 1.52 -11.53 3.99
CA ILE A 189 1.80 -10.20 3.44
C ILE A 189 1.41 -9.08 4.40
N SER A 190 0.25 -9.15 5.04
CA SER A 190 -0.35 -8.02 5.77
C SER A 190 0.56 -7.39 6.82
N LYS A 191 1.44 -8.17 7.46
CA LYS A 191 2.38 -7.73 8.51
C LYS A 191 3.74 -7.27 7.98
N CYS A 192 3.95 -7.27 6.67
CA CYS A 192 5.22 -6.84 6.08
C CYS A 192 5.30 -5.32 6.05
N ARG A 193 6.31 -4.78 6.71
CA ARG A 193 6.46 -3.35 6.94
C ARG A 193 7.20 -2.67 5.81
N THR A 194 6.88 -1.39 5.63
CA THR A 194 7.62 -0.49 4.75
C THR A 194 9.09 -0.39 5.17
N PHE A 195 9.93 0.01 4.24
CA PHE A 195 11.35 0.15 4.46
C PHE A 195 11.91 1.39 3.76
N SER A 196 13.07 1.83 4.23
CA SER A 196 13.83 2.91 3.62
C SER A 196 15.31 2.62 3.77
N PHE A 197 16.13 3.24 2.91
CA PHE A 197 17.58 3.25 3.08
C PHE A 197 17.99 4.41 3.99
N LEU A 198 19.06 4.21 4.74
CA LEU A 198 19.52 5.21 5.69
C LEU A 198 19.82 6.56 5.04
N HIS A 199 20.45 6.57 3.86
CA HIS A 199 20.75 7.80 3.14
C HIS A 199 19.50 8.58 2.71
N GLU A 200 18.37 7.87 2.46
CA GLU A 200 17.09 8.52 2.17
C GLU A 200 16.50 9.15 3.41
N ILE A 201 16.57 8.47 4.57
CA ILE A 201 16.09 9.00 5.84
C ILE A 201 16.84 10.29 6.20
N GLU A 202 18.18 10.33 6.03
CA GLU A 202 18.95 11.54 6.26
C GLU A 202 18.48 12.71 5.39
N MET A 203 18.25 12.46 4.10
CA MET A 203 17.73 13.46 3.18
C MET A 203 16.34 13.94 3.60
N LEU A 204 15.47 13.04 4.03
CA LEU A 204 14.11 13.34 4.44
C LEU A 204 14.03 14.12 5.74
N LEU A 205 14.86 13.76 6.73
CA LEU A 205 15.00 14.50 7.98
C LEU A 205 15.48 15.94 7.72
N ASN A 206 16.46 16.10 6.83
CA ASN A 206 16.98 17.44 6.47
C ASN A 206 15.92 18.29 5.75
N LYS A 207 14.98 17.68 5.03
CA LYS A 207 13.88 18.35 4.34
C LYS A 207 12.61 18.49 5.19
N GLY A 208 12.56 17.92 6.41
CA GLY A 208 11.36 17.91 7.26
C GLY A 208 10.19 17.10 6.68
N LEU A 209 10.48 16.08 5.87
CA LEU A 209 9.48 15.30 5.13
C LEU A 209 9.03 14.00 5.82
N ILE A 210 9.62 13.65 6.96
CA ILE A 210 9.19 12.52 7.81
C ILE A 210 8.84 13.10 9.18
N LYS A 211 7.62 13.56 9.37
CA LYS A 211 7.16 14.14 10.63
C LYS A 211 6.57 13.09 11.58
N GLY A 212 5.98 12.04 11.05
CA GLY A 212 5.44 10.89 11.78
C GLY A 212 6.27 9.62 11.66
N GLY A 213 7.42 9.68 10.96
CA GLY A 213 8.35 8.56 10.86
C GLY A 213 9.02 8.26 12.19
N ASP A 214 8.93 7.01 12.61
CA ASP A 214 9.60 6.46 13.79
C ASP A 214 10.38 5.20 13.40
N LEU A 215 11.37 4.86 14.20
CA LEU A 215 12.11 3.60 14.03
C LEU A 215 11.23 2.35 14.22
N ASN A 216 9.99 2.49 14.70
CA ASN A 216 9.07 1.38 14.89
C ASN A 216 8.13 1.15 13.68
N ASN A 217 8.08 2.07 12.71
CA ASN A 217 7.14 2.00 11.59
C ASN A 217 7.81 1.81 10.22
N ALA A 218 9.13 1.58 10.18
CA ALA A 218 9.85 1.26 8.96
C ALA A 218 11.11 0.43 9.25
N ILE A 219 11.43 -0.50 8.35
CA ILE A 219 12.71 -1.19 8.34
C ILE A 219 13.74 -0.25 7.73
N VAL A 220 14.88 -0.04 8.40
CA VAL A 220 15.94 0.83 7.89
C VAL A 220 17.14 0.01 7.46
N TYR A 221 17.42 -0.03 6.17
CA TYR A 221 18.61 -0.66 5.59
C TYR A 221 19.78 0.32 5.62
N VAL A 222 20.90 -0.10 6.20
CA VAL A 222 22.13 0.70 6.34
C VAL A 222 23.08 0.35 5.20
N ASP A 223 22.88 1.00 4.07
CA ASP A 223 23.63 0.75 2.84
C ASP A 223 25.00 1.42 2.78
N LYS A 224 25.30 2.29 3.74
CA LYS A 224 26.58 2.99 3.88
C LYS A 224 27.04 3.01 5.35
N PRO A 225 28.34 3.04 5.60
CA PRO A 225 28.85 3.16 6.97
C PRO A 225 28.26 4.36 7.69
N LEU A 226 27.75 4.14 8.91
CA LEU A 226 27.23 5.20 9.77
C LEU A 226 28.37 6.13 10.22
N SER A 227 28.30 7.39 9.80
CA SER A 227 29.18 8.43 10.38
C SER A 227 28.72 8.80 11.79
N LYS A 228 29.65 9.29 12.63
CA LYS A 228 29.28 9.78 13.97
C LYS A 228 28.22 10.91 13.90
N PRO A 229 28.33 11.91 13.00
CA PRO A 229 27.30 12.95 12.86
C PRO A 229 25.93 12.38 12.47
N THR A 230 25.87 11.41 11.55
CA THR A 230 24.62 10.74 11.15
C THR A 230 23.98 10.02 12.32
N MET A 231 24.76 9.28 13.08
CA MET A 231 24.31 8.57 14.27
C MET A 231 23.71 9.53 15.32
N GLU A 232 24.36 10.66 15.55
CA GLU A 232 23.86 11.69 16.47
C GLU A 232 22.54 12.31 15.97
N LYS A 233 22.42 12.59 14.67
CA LYS A 233 21.17 13.09 14.08
C LYS A 233 20.02 12.08 14.26
N LEU A 234 20.27 10.82 13.97
CA LEU A 234 19.26 9.75 14.13
C LEU A 234 18.87 9.58 15.60
N ARG A 235 19.84 9.59 16.53
CA ARG A 235 19.56 9.51 17.97
C ARG A 235 18.64 10.64 18.43
N LYS A 236 18.92 11.87 18.02
CA LYS A 236 18.08 13.03 18.33
C LYS A 236 16.70 12.95 17.68
N ALA A 237 16.66 12.64 16.38
CA ALA A 237 15.41 12.58 15.63
C ALA A 237 14.43 11.53 16.17
N PHE A 238 14.96 10.37 16.60
CA PHE A 238 14.16 9.24 17.07
C PHE A 238 14.16 9.06 18.60
N ASN A 239 14.73 10.00 19.33
CA ASN A 239 14.82 10.00 20.79
C ASN A 239 15.33 8.65 21.35
N LYS A 240 16.46 8.16 20.81
CA LYS A 240 17.09 6.89 21.19
C LYS A 240 18.50 7.12 21.74
N ASP A 241 18.82 6.49 22.87
CA ASP A 241 20.15 6.59 23.48
C ASP A 241 21.24 5.89 22.68
N LYS A 242 20.89 4.79 22.03
CA LYS A 242 21.81 3.98 21.22
C LYS A 242 21.14 3.53 19.93
N ILE A 243 21.87 3.66 18.84
CA ILE A 243 21.52 3.10 17.54
C ILE A 243 22.60 2.10 17.15
N LYS A 244 22.22 0.88 16.87
CA LYS A 244 23.13 -0.19 16.42
C LYS A 244 22.66 -0.70 15.05
N VAL A 245 23.59 -1.28 14.31
CA VAL A 245 23.33 -1.97 13.05
C VAL A 245 23.53 -3.46 13.29
N LYS A 246 22.54 -4.25 12.93
CA LYS A 246 22.62 -5.72 13.00
C LYS A 246 23.56 -6.28 11.93
N SER A 247 23.98 -7.52 12.09
CA SER A 247 24.85 -8.21 11.12
C SER A 247 24.23 -8.33 9.72
N ASN A 248 22.92 -8.30 9.62
CA ASN A 248 22.17 -8.30 8.34
C ASN A 248 21.99 -6.90 7.75
N GLY A 249 22.66 -5.87 8.29
CA GLY A 249 22.69 -4.52 7.74
C GLY A 249 21.43 -3.68 8.00
N ILE A 250 20.52 -4.08 8.88
CA ILE A 250 19.39 -3.26 9.30
C ILE A 250 19.65 -2.60 10.65
N LEU A 251 18.99 -1.49 10.92
CA LEU A 251 19.04 -0.89 12.26
C LEU A 251 18.46 -1.87 13.30
N ASP A 252 19.05 -1.85 14.51
CA ASP A 252 18.61 -2.69 15.63
C ASP A 252 17.39 -2.10 16.36
N ASN A 253 16.37 -1.75 15.59
CA ASN A 253 15.11 -1.22 16.09
C ASN A 253 13.98 -2.24 15.91
N LEU A 254 14.07 -3.11 14.91
CA LEU A 254 13.06 -4.09 14.56
C LEU A 254 13.70 -5.47 14.29
N ASN A 255 12.91 -6.53 14.47
CA ASN A 255 13.21 -7.86 13.93
C ASN A 255 12.37 -8.07 12.67
N LEU A 256 12.96 -8.63 11.62
CA LEU A 256 12.22 -8.96 10.39
C LEU A 256 11.21 -10.07 10.68
N HIS A 257 10.01 -9.95 10.13
CA HIS A 257 9.03 -11.04 10.12
C HIS A 257 9.43 -12.13 9.13
N TYR A 258 10.09 -11.74 8.03
CA TYR A 258 10.56 -12.63 6.97
C TYR A 258 11.91 -12.15 6.44
N PRO A 259 12.81 -13.07 6.02
CA PRO A 259 14.08 -12.67 5.40
C PRO A 259 13.87 -11.78 4.15
N ASN A 260 12.77 -11.97 3.43
CA ASN A 260 12.36 -11.24 2.22
C ASN A 260 11.23 -10.23 2.50
N GLU A 261 11.20 -9.62 3.68
CA GLU A 261 10.11 -8.71 4.09
C GLU A 261 9.98 -7.51 3.14
N ALA A 262 11.08 -6.98 2.61
CA ALA A 262 11.04 -5.89 1.64
C ALA A 262 10.30 -6.27 0.34
N ALA A 263 10.55 -7.46 -0.21
CA ALA A 263 9.83 -7.93 -1.40
C ALA A 263 8.34 -8.18 -1.11
N ARG A 264 8.02 -8.71 0.08
CA ARG A 264 6.63 -8.90 0.52
C ARG A 264 5.89 -7.57 0.71
N HIS A 265 6.58 -6.56 1.24
CA HIS A 265 6.00 -5.22 1.34
C HIS A 265 5.74 -4.62 -0.05
N LYS A 266 6.68 -4.77 -1.00
CA LYS A 266 6.43 -4.34 -2.38
C LYS A 266 5.27 -5.08 -3.05
N LEU A 267 5.03 -6.34 -2.69
CA LEU A 267 3.85 -7.08 -3.11
C LEU A 267 2.57 -6.46 -2.51
N LEU A 268 2.59 -6.06 -1.24
CA LEU A 268 1.50 -5.33 -0.58
C LEU A 268 1.18 -4.03 -1.33
N ASP A 269 2.21 -3.22 -1.66
CA ASP A 269 2.07 -1.98 -2.42
C ASP A 269 1.38 -2.21 -3.77
N VAL A 270 1.81 -3.24 -4.53
CA VAL A 270 1.19 -3.58 -5.82
C VAL A 270 -0.30 -3.90 -5.65
N ILE A 271 -0.68 -4.69 -4.62
CA ILE A 271 -2.10 -4.99 -4.35
C ILE A 271 -2.90 -3.71 -4.09
N GLY A 272 -2.35 -2.81 -3.26
CA GLY A 272 -3.00 -1.55 -2.92
C GLY A 272 -3.15 -0.61 -4.10
N ASP A 273 -2.11 -0.46 -4.91
CA ASP A 273 -2.13 0.41 -6.08
C ASP A 273 -3.07 -0.13 -7.18
N LEU A 274 -3.07 -1.43 -7.42
CA LEU A 274 -3.96 -2.06 -8.39
C LEU A 274 -5.43 -2.06 -7.95
N ALA A 275 -5.74 -1.83 -6.67
CA ALA A 275 -7.10 -1.63 -6.19
C ALA A 275 -7.80 -0.44 -6.85
N LEU A 276 -7.02 0.53 -7.35
CA LEU A 276 -7.52 1.74 -8.03
C LEU A 276 -8.22 1.47 -9.37
N ILE A 277 -8.15 0.25 -9.88
CA ILE A 277 -9.00 -0.20 -11.00
C ILE A 277 -10.48 -0.25 -10.63
N GLY A 278 -10.82 -0.28 -9.32
CA GLY A 278 -12.18 -0.29 -8.83
C GLY A 278 -12.90 -1.65 -8.88
N THR A 279 -12.21 -2.71 -9.25
CA THR A 279 -12.74 -4.08 -9.28
C THR A 279 -11.65 -5.10 -9.00
N LYS A 280 -12.02 -6.35 -8.72
CA LYS A 280 -11.06 -7.44 -8.54
C LYS A 280 -10.48 -7.87 -9.90
N ILE A 281 -9.18 -8.08 -9.96
CA ILE A 281 -8.48 -8.60 -11.14
C ILE A 281 -8.48 -10.13 -11.08
N ARG A 282 -8.78 -10.78 -12.22
CA ARG A 282 -8.54 -12.21 -12.46
C ARG A 282 -7.44 -12.34 -13.49
N GLY A 283 -6.26 -12.72 -13.02
CA GLY A 283 -5.04 -12.79 -13.83
C GLY A 283 -3.81 -12.97 -12.94
N LYS A 284 -2.67 -13.26 -13.53
CA LYS A 284 -1.39 -13.35 -12.84
C LYS A 284 -0.60 -12.08 -13.06
N VAL A 285 -0.25 -11.39 -11.98
CA VAL A 285 0.58 -10.19 -11.98
C VAL A 285 2.03 -10.56 -11.73
N ILE A 286 2.94 -10.03 -12.53
CA ILE A 286 4.39 -10.18 -12.38
C ILE A 286 4.98 -8.77 -12.37
N ALA A 287 5.60 -8.38 -11.27
CA ALA A 287 6.16 -7.05 -11.08
C ALA A 287 7.65 -7.11 -10.74
N ASN A 288 8.47 -6.54 -11.61
CA ASN A 288 9.90 -6.42 -11.44
C ASN A 288 10.24 -4.99 -11.00
N LYS A 289 10.91 -4.88 -9.84
CA LYS A 289 11.26 -3.59 -9.21
C LYS A 289 10.04 -2.65 -9.10
N PRO A 290 8.86 -3.13 -8.61
CA PRO A 290 7.65 -2.33 -8.61
C PRO A 290 7.78 -1.06 -7.77
N GLY A 291 7.07 -0.04 -8.19
CA GLY A 291 6.89 1.23 -7.49
C GLY A 291 5.54 1.82 -7.86
N HIS A 292 5.03 2.73 -7.04
CA HIS A 292 3.68 3.30 -7.20
C HIS A 292 3.45 3.89 -8.59
N TYR A 293 4.48 4.53 -9.18
CA TYR A 293 4.43 5.06 -10.55
C TYR A 293 4.14 3.95 -11.57
N VAL A 294 4.96 2.89 -11.60
CA VAL A 294 4.82 1.79 -12.57
C VAL A 294 3.52 1.02 -12.33
N ASN A 295 3.15 0.80 -11.06
CA ASN A 295 1.92 0.11 -10.68
C ASN A 295 0.68 0.85 -11.20
N THR A 296 0.64 2.18 -11.04
CA THR A 296 -0.47 3.02 -11.50
C THR A 296 -0.44 3.24 -13.01
N CYS A 297 0.75 3.38 -13.64
CA CYS A 297 0.87 3.51 -15.09
C CYS A 297 0.32 2.31 -15.85
N LEU A 298 0.43 1.09 -15.31
CA LEU A 298 -0.21 -0.08 -15.89
C LEU A 298 -1.71 0.15 -16.11
N LEU A 299 -2.38 0.79 -15.14
CA LEU A 299 -3.82 1.07 -15.18
C LEU A 299 -4.19 2.15 -16.22
N TYR A 300 -3.23 2.97 -16.65
CA TYR A 300 -3.40 3.98 -17.70
C TYR A 300 -2.98 3.51 -19.09
N THR A 301 -2.48 2.28 -19.25
CA THR A 301 -2.11 1.81 -20.59
C THR A 301 -3.34 1.81 -21.49
N SER A 302 -3.19 2.29 -22.73
CA SER A 302 -4.31 2.45 -23.67
C SER A 302 -5.12 1.17 -23.88
N ASP A 303 -4.46 0.03 -23.85
CA ASP A 303 -5.12 -1.28 -23.93
C ASP A 303 -5.94 -1.65 -22.70
N ALA A 304 -5.63 -1.05 -21.56
CA ALA A 304 -6.35 -1.25 -20.31
C ALA A 304 -7.48 -0.22 -20.14
N ALA A 305 -7.25 1.06 -20.51
CA ALA A 305 -8.23 2.12 -20.36
C ALA A 305 -9.50 1.89 -21.19
N ASP A 306 -9.35 1.37 -22.42
CA ASP A 306 -10.49 1.07 -23.31
C ASP A 306 -11.31 -0.14 -22.82
N ASP A 307 -10.68 -1.05 -22.06
CA ASP A 307 -11.36 -2.22 -21.49
C ASP A 307 -11.99 -1.93 -20.10
N TRP A 308 -11.64 -0.80 -19.47
CA TRP A 308 -12.06 -0.46 -18.09
C TRP A 308 -13.09 0.67 -18.03
N SER A 309 -13.36 1.36 -19.14
CA SER A 309 -14.43 2.36 -19.30
C SER A 309 -15.82 1.70 -19.67
#